data_32b9e17210b77aa74a26f56e15f991cc
#
_entry.id   32b9e17210b77aa74a26f56e15f991cc
#
_cell.length_a   1.000
_cell.length_b   1.000
_cell.length_c   1.000
_cell.angle_alpha   90.00
_cell.angle_beta   90.00
_cell.angle_gamma   90.00
#
_symmetry.space_group_name_H-M   'P 1'
#
loop_
_entity.id
_entity.type
_entity.pdbx_description
1 polymer ?
#
loop_
_entity_poly.entity_id
_entity_poly.type
_entity_poly.pdbx_seq_one_letter_code
_entity_poly.pdbx_strand_id
1 'polypeptide(L)'
;MNIEHLSHWSGQLNREMYLNRYGHAGIPIVVFASSGGSHNEYYDFGMIDACAQFIEEGRVQFFTLSSVDSESWLCDWKNPHDRAEMHRAYERYVIEEAIPFIKHKTGWFDPMMTTGCSMGAYHAL
;
A
#
# COMPACT_ATOMS: atom_id res chain seq x y z
N MET A 1 16.43 -2.21 -11.67
CA MET A 1 15.47 -1.57 -10.76
C MET A 1 15.69 -2.04 -9.33
N ASN A 2 15.69 -1.11 -8.41
CA ASN A 2 15.86 -1.43 -7.00
C ASN A 2 14.52 -1.87 -6.41
N ILE A 3 14.46 -3.08 -5.86
CA ILE A 3 13.24 -3.66 -5.27
C ILE A 3 13.55 -4.06 -3.84
N GLU A 4 12.76 -3.56 -2.89
CA GLU A 4 12.88 -3.93 -1.49
C GLU A 4 11.57 -4.55 -1.00
N HIS A 5 11.68 -5.69 -0.34
CA HIS A 5 10.55 -6.33 0.35
C HIS A 5 10.64 -5.97 1.82
N LEU A 6 9.66 -5.21 2.29
CA LEU A 6 9.67 -4.61 3.62
C LEU A 6 8.54 -5.15 4.47
N SER A 7 8.72 -5.09 5.77
CA SER A 7 7.65 -5.36 6.72
C SER A 7 7.83 -4.48 7.95
N HIS A 8 6.75 -4.23 8.66
CA HIS A 8 6.78 -3.53 9.94
C HIS A 8 5.60 -3.97 10.79
N TRP A 9 5.77 -3.88 12.10
CA TRP A 9 4.69 -4.20 13.03
C TRP A 9 3.64 -3.10 13.01
N SER A 10 2.36 -3.50 12.92
CA SER A 10 1.23 -2.60 13.03
C SER A 10 0.57 -2.74 14.39
N GLY A 11 0.60 -1.68 15.18
CA GLY A 11 -0.15 -1.62 16.44
C GLY A 11 -1.66 -1.55 16.19
N GLN A 12 -2.08 -0.90 15.13
CA GLN A 12 -3.50 -0.77 14.78
C GLN A 12 -4.12 -2.11 14.35
N LEU A 13 -3.36 -2.94 13.64
CA LEU A 13 -3.83 -4.23 13.13
C LEU A 13 -3.31 -5.41 13.95
N ASN A 14 -2.41 -5.15 14.90
CA ASN A 14 -1.81 -6.15 15.79
C ASN A 14 -1.19 -7.31 15.02
N ARG A 15 -0.40 -7.00 13.99
CA ARG A 15 0.29 -7.96 13.13
C ARG A 15 1.41 -7.29 12.35
N GLU A 16 2.29 -8.12 11.76
CA GLU A 16 3.24 -7.64 10.77
C GLU A 16 2.48 -7.30 9.49
N MET A 17 2.77 -6.13 8.93
CA MET A 17 2.24 -5.72 7.64
C MET A 17 3.36 -5.64 6.63
N TYR A 18 3.07 -6.01 5.39
CA TYR A 18 4.05 -6.13 4.32
C TYR A 18 3.83 -5.07 3.26
N LEU A 19 4.93 -4.60 2.70
CA LEU A 19 4.91 -3.68 1.57
C LEU A 19 6.18 -3.87 0.74
N ASN A 20 6.11 -3.50 -0.53
CA ASN A 20 7.28 -3.51 -1.40
C ASN A 20 7.59 -2.08 -1.82
N ARG A 21 8.88 -1.79 -1.94
CA ARG A 21 9.36 -0.54 -2.53
C ARG A 21 9.98 -0.85 -3.88
N TYR A 22 9.55 -0.12 -4.91
CA TYR A 22 10.11 -0.21 -6.25
C TYR A 22 10.70 1.15 -6.60
N GLY A 23 12.03 1.21 -6.70
CA GLY A 23 12.74 2.44 -7.02
C GLY A 23 13.67 2.90 -5.91
N HIS A 24 14.27 4.08 -6.10
CA HIS A 24 15.30 4.59 -5.20
C HIS A 24 15.16 6.07 -4.86
N ALA A 25 14.33 6.81 -5.60
CA ALA A 25 14.17 8.25 -5.42
C ALA A 25 12.89 8.74 -6.09
N GLY A 26 12.53 9.99 -5.83
CA GLY A 26 11.40 10.66 -6.45
C GLY A 26 10.14 10.63 -5.61
N ILE A 27 9.04 11.06 -6.21
CA ILE A 27 7.75 11.17 -5.52
C ILE A 27 7.28 9.78 -5.10
N PRO A 28 7.03 9.54 -3.81
CA PRO A 28 6.42 8.28 -3.37
C PRO A 28 4.98 8.18 -3.85
N ILE A 29 4.65 7.05 -4.47
CA ILE A 29 3.30 6.72 -4.89
C ILE A 29 2.85 5.52 -4.07
N VAL A 30 1.85 5.73 -3.22
CA VAL A 30 1.30 4.67 -2.39
C VAL A 30 0.26 3.92 -3.18
N VAL A 31 0.45 2.61 -3.35
CA VAL A 31 -0.41 1.75 -4.16
C VAL A 31 -1.20 0.82 -3.26
N PHE A 32 -2.52 0.86 -3.42
CA PHE A 32 -3.43 -0.03 -2.68
C PHE A 32 -3.82 -1.21 -3.56
N ALA A 33 -3.84 -2.40 -2.96
CA ALA A 33 -4.16 -3.64 -3.67
C ALA A 33 -5.63 -3.67 -4.12
N SER A 34 -5.89 -4.39 -5.21
CA SER A 34 -7.26 -4.66 -5.66
C SER A 34 -7.95 -5.68 -4.72
N SER A 35 -9.22 -5.97 -4.97
CA SER A 35 -9.99 -6.93 -4.15
C SER A 35 -9.28 -8.26 -4.03
N GLY A 36 -8.96 -8.66 -2.78
CA GLY A 36 -8.24 -9.91 -2.52
C GLY A 36 -6.80 -9.95 -3.04
N GLY A 37 -6.29 -8.84 -3.53
CA GLY A 37 -4.93 -8.75 -4.03
C GLY A 37 -3.89 -8.57 -2.94
N SER A 38 -2.62 -8.65 -3.33
CA SER A 38 -1.49 -8.52 -2.43
C SER A 38 -0.60 -7.33 -2.78
N HIS A 39 0.38 -7.07 -1.94
CA HIS A 39 1.40 -6.06 -2.18
C HIS A 39 2.32 -6.40 -3.37
N ASN A 40 2.21 -7.60 -3.95
CA ASN A 40 2.99 -8.04 -5.11
C ASN A 40 2.25 -7.84 -6.44
N GLU A 41 0.95 -7.56 -6.43
CA GLU A 41 0.15 -7.62 -7.66
C GLU A 41 0.54 -6.59 -8.72
N TYR A 42 0.97 -5.39 -8.34
CA TYR A 42 1.40 -4.38 -9.31
C TYR A 42 2.60 -4.87 -10.13
N TYR A 43 3.51 -5.59 -9.48
CA TYR A 43 4.63 -6.21 -10.16
C TYR A 43 4.15 -7.38 -11.03
N ASP A 44 3.34 -8.26 -10.45
CA ASP A 44 2.88 -9.49 -11.11
C ASP A 44 2.05 -9.21 -12.35
N PHE A 45 1.27 -8.12 -12.35
CA PHE A 45 0.44 -7.75 -13.50
C PHE A 45 1.11 -6.75 -14.44
N GLY A 46 2.40 -6.49 -14.25
CA GLY A 46 3.19 -5.71 -15.20
C GLY A 46 3.13 -4.20 -15.06
N MET A 47 2.45 -3.66 -14.06
CA MET A 47 2.36 -2.21 -13.88
C MET A 47 3.72 -1.60 -13.55
N ILE A 48 4.51 -2.28 -12.72
CA ILE A 48 5.86 -1.80 -12.36
C ILE A 48 6.74 -1.75 -13.60
N ASP A 49 6.70 -2.78 -14.45
CA ASP A 49 7.47 -2.80 -15.70
C ASP A 49 7.01 -1.70 -16.65
N ALA A 50 5.70 -1.43 -16.70
CA ALA A 50 5.17 -0.35 -17.54
C ALA A 50 5.67 1.03 -17.10
N CYS A 51 5.96 1.21 -15.83
CA CYS A 51 6.46 2.47 -15.26
C CYS A 51 7.98 2.49 -15.09
N ALA A 52 8.68 1.45 -15.54
CA ALA A 52 10.10 1.25 -15.26
C ALA A 52 10.97 2.45 -15.63
N GLN A 53 10.68 3.11 -16.75
CA GLN A 53 11.46 4.27 -17.18
C GLN A 53 11.44 5.38 -16.13
N PHE A 54 10.28 5.71 -15.60
CA PHE A 54 10.13 6.78 -14.61
C PHE A 54 10.77 6.41 -13.28
N ILE A 55 10.72 5.12 -12.92
CA ILE A 55 11.33 4.60 -11.70
C ILE A 55 12.86 4.66 -11.81
N GLU A 56 13.42 4.19 -12.94
CA GLU A 56 14.86 4.18 -13.18
C GLU A 56 15.44 5.59 -13.23
N GLU A 57 14.68 6.55 -13.77
CA GLU A 57 15.10 7.95 -13.81
C GLU A 57 15.03 8.65 -12.44
N GLY A 58 14.49 7.98 -11.41
CA GLY A 58 14.34 8.55 -10.08
C GLY A 58 13.26 9.60 -9.97
N ARG A 59 12.27 9.59 -10.88
CA ARG A 59 11.15 10.54 -10.85
C ARG A 59 10.08 10.11 -9.86
N VAL A 60 9.85 8.81 -9.75
CA VAL A 60 8.84 8.23 -8.86
C VAL A 60 9.39 6.96 -8.21
N GLN A 61 8.82 6.62 -7.08
CA GLN A 61 9.04 5.33 -6.42
C GLN A 61 7.70 4.83 -5.90
N PHE A 62 7.46 3.53 -6.07
CA PHE A 62 6.19 2.92 -5.68
C PHE A 62 6.33 2.19 -4.35
N PHE A 63 5.34 2.40 -3.48
CA PHE A 63 5.19 1.64 -2.25
C PHE A 63 3.86 0.89 -2.32
N THR A 64 3.92 -0.41 -2.55
CA THR A 64 2.73 -1.25 -2.69
C THR A 64 2.39 -1.89 -1.36
N LEU A 65 1.20 -1.60 -0.84
CA LEU A 65 0.77 -2.06 0.46
C LEU A 65 -0.07 -3.33 0.36
N SER A 66 0.06 -4.20 1.35
CA SER A 66 -0.89 -5.30 1.53
C SER A 66 -2.22 -4.76 2.06
N SER A 67 -3.28 -5.56 1.94
CA SER A 67 -4.62 -5.16 2.39
C SER A 67 -5.18 -6.15 3.42
N VAL A 68 -6.27 -5.75 4.04
CA VAL A 68 -7.06 -6.62 4.93
C VAL A 68 -8.49 -6.82 4.40
N ASP A 69 -8.72 -6.59 3.11
CA ASP A 69 -10.06 -6.66 2.52
C ASP A 69 -10.74 -8.02 2.75
N SER A 70 -9.97 -9.11 2.76
CA SER A 70 -10.52 -10.44 3.04
C SER A 70 -11.09 -10.57 4.45
N GLU A 71 -10.65 -9.74 5.38
CA GLU A 71 -11.13 -9.70 6.78
C GLU A 71 -12.10 -8.55 7.02
N SER A 72 -12.34 -7.71 6.03
CA SER A 72 -13.17 -6.51 6.06
C SER A 72 -14.34 -6.67 5.08
N TRP A 73 -14.38 -5.83 4.04
CA TRP A 73 -15.50 -5.80 3.09
C TRP A 73 -15.78 -7.15 2.39
N LEU A 74 -14.75 -7.97 2.20
CA LEU A 74 -14.87 -9.27 1.52
C LEU A 74 -15.14 -10.42 2.49
N CYS A 75 -15.31 -10.14 3.77
CA CYS A 75 -15.54 -11.19 4.77
C CYS A 75 -17.04 -11.46 4.96
N ASP A 76 -17.55 -12.49 4.30
CA ASP A 76 -18.99 -12.81 4.27
C ASP A 76 -19.57 -13.19 5.63
N TRP A 77 -18.77 -13.83 6.51
CA TRP A 77 -19.25 -14.32 7.79
C TRP A 77 -19.27 -13.26 8.89
N LYS A 78 -18.67 -12.08 8.65
CA LYS A 78 -18.73 -10.97 9.61
C LYS A 78 -19.97 -10.12 9.38
N ASN A 79 -20.51 -9.56 10.46
CA ASN A 79 -21.59 -8.58 10.34
C ASN A 79 -21.06 -7.25 9.79
N PRO A 80 -21.95 -6.36 9.31
CA PRO A 80 -21.50 -5.07 8.73
C PRO A 80 -20.70 -4.20 9.70
N HIS A 81 -21.01 -4.24 10.99
CA HIS A 81 -20.29 -3.47 11.99
C HIS A 81 -18.81 -3.91 12.08
N ASP A 82 -18.58 -5.23 12.17
CA ASP A 82 -17.22 -5.77 12.29
C ASP A 82 -16.41 -5.57 11.01
N ARG A 83 -17.06 -5.64 9.84
CA ARG A 83 -16.42 -5.32 8.56
C ARG A 83 -15.95 -3.87 8.55
N ALA A 84 -16.80 -2.95 8.97
CA ALA A 84 -16.49 -1.53 9.03
C ALA A 84 -15.36 -1.24 10.04
N GLU A 85 -15.37 -1.93 11.19
CA GLU A 85 -14.32 -1.75 12.20
C GLU A 85 -12.95 -2.19 11.68
N MET A 86 -12.88 -3.31 10.96
CA MET A 86 -11.62 -3.76 10.35
C MET A 86 -11.14 -2.76 9.29
N HIS A 87 -12.05 -2.20 8.49
CA HIS A 87 -11.71 -1.17 7.52
C HIS A 87 -11.18 0.10 8.20
N ARG A 88 -11.79 0.52 9.30
CA ARG A 88 -11.31 1.68 10.07
C ARG A 88 -9.93 1.41 10.66
N ALA A 89 -9.68 0.19 11.13
CA ALA A 89 -8.35 -0.18 11.63
C ALA A 89 -7.30 -0.10 10.51
N TYR A 90 -7.65 -0.53 9.31
CA TYR A 90 -6.75 -0.42 8.16
C TYR A 90 -6.51 1.05 7.78
N GLU A 91 -7.53 1.88 7.80
CA GLU A 91 -7.40 3.31 7.55
C GLU A 91 -6.44 3.95 8.56
N ARG A 92 -6.60 3.66 9.85
CA ARG A 92 -5.69 4.14 10.88
C ARG A 92 -4.27 3.63 10.65
N TYR A 93 -4.12 2.37 10.24
CA TYR A 93 -2.82 1.81 9.88
C TYR A 93 -2.16 2.62 8.77
N VAL A 94 -2.89 2.93 7.70
CA VAL A 94 -2.34 3.71 6.58
C VAL A 94 -1.90 5.08 7.05
N ILE A 95 -2.75 5.80 7.76
CA ILE A 95 -2.51 7.19 8.14
C ILE A 95 -1.46 7.30 9.23
N GLU A 96 -1.52 6.45 10.25
CA GLU A 96 -0.71 6.59 11.46
C GLU A 96 0.57 5.75 11.44
N GLU A 97 0.64 4.73 10.59
CA GLU A 97 1.79 3.81 10.56
C GLU A 97 2.46 3.71 9.19
N ALA A 98 1.71 3.38 8.12
CA ALA A 98 2.31 3.16 6.80
C ALA A 98 2.88 4.43 6.20
N ILE A 99 2.13 5.52 6.18
CA ILE A 99 2.61 6.79 5.62
C ILE A 99 3.80 7.34 6.41
N PRO A 100 3.78 7.38 7.76
CA PRO A 100 4.97 7.78 8.52
C PRO A 100 6.19 6.87 8.26
N PHE A 101 5.98 5.56 8.11
CA PHE A 101 7.04 4.62 7.77
C PHE A 101 7.70 5.00 6.43
N ILE A 102 6.89 5.30 5.41
CA ILE A 102 7.37 5.71 4.09
C ILE A 102 8.12 7.03 4.18
N LYS A 103 7.61 8.00 4.92
CA LYS A 103 8.27 9.29 5.12
C LYS A 103 9.65 9.14 5.74
N HIS A 104 9.76 8.33 6.79
CA HIS A 104 11.05 8.06 7.43
C HIS A 104 12.01 7.32 6.50
N LYS A 105 11.49 6.34 5.78
CA LYS A 105 12.30 5.53 4.86
C LYS A 105 12.89 6.36 3.72
N THR A 106 12.11 7.29 3.18
CA THR A 106 12.49 8.07 2.00
C THR A 106 13.06 9.44 2.33
N GLY A 107 12.76 9.99 3.50
CA GLY A 107 13.03 11.38 3.81
C GLY A 107 12.14 12.36 3.06
N TRP A 108 11.07 11.86 2.44
CA TRP A 108 10.13 12.68 1.65
C TRP A 108 8.97 13.11 2.53
N PHE A 109 8.88 14.41 2.83
CA PHE A 109 7.83 14.98 3.69
C PHE A 109 6.86 15.90 2.95
N ASP A 110 7.04 16.04 1.64
CA ASP A 110 6.12 16.77 0.77
C ASP A 110 4.90 15.89 0.43
N PRO A 111 3.85 16.42 -0.22
CA PRO A 111 2.71 15.62 -0.62
C PRO A 111 3.08 14.41 -1.46
N MET A 112 2.43 13.28 -1.20
CA MET A 112 2.60 12.02 -1.92
C MET A 112 1.38 11.74 -2.78
N MET A 113 1.52 10.79 -3.71
CA MET A 113 0.42 10.34 -4.55
C MET A 113 -0.12 9.01 -4.02
N THR A 114 -1.40 8.78 -4.25
CA THR A 114 -2.04 7.49 -3.98
C THR A 114 -2.69 6.98 -5.25
N THR A 115 -2.69 5.66 -5.43
CA THR A 115 -3.30 5.03 -6.59
C THR A 115 -3.74 3.61 -6.25
N GLY A 116 -4.55 3.03 -7.11
CA GLY A 116 -4.99 1.66 -6.97
C GLY A 116 -6.00 1.32 -8.05
N CYS A 117 -6.26 0.02 -8.21
CA CYS A 117 -7.26 -0.49 -9.17
C CYS A 117 -8.41 -1.11 -8.39
N SER A 118 -9.67 -0.93 -8.85
CA SER A 118 -10.84 -1.52 -8.24
C SER A 118 -10.96 -1.12 -6.75
N MET A 119 -10.98 -2.08 -5.83
CA MET A 119 -11.01 -1.81 -4.38
C MET A 119 -9.82 -0.93 -3.94
N GLY A 120 -8.66 -1.09 -4.58
CA GLY A 120 -7.50 -0.24 -4.32
C GLY A 120 -7.75 1.23 -4.65
N ALA A 121 -8.51 1.51 -5.70
CA ALA A 121 -8.89 2.89 -6.03
C ALA A 121 -9.79 3.50 -4.94
N TYR A 122 -10.66 2.71 -4.36
CA TYR A 122 -11.49 3.13 -3.23
C TYR A 122 -10.62 3.52 -2.03
N HIS A 123 -9.62 2.69 -1.69
CA HIS A 123 -8.69 2.99 -0.59
C HIS A 123 -7.85 4.23 -0.88
N ALA A 124 -7.50 4.50 -2.14
CA ALA A 124 -6.65 5.61 -2.54
C ALA A 124 -7.31 6.98 -2.38
N LEU A 125 -8.63 7.02 -2.34
CA LEU A 125 -9.38 8.26 -2.13
C LEU A 125 -9.20 8.77 -0.71
#